data_31fd55207f4c969ee27e3348eac8c307
#
_entry.id   31fd55207f4c969ee27e3348eac8c307
#
_cell.length_a   1.000
_cell.length_b   1.000
_cell.length_c   1.000
_cell.angle_alpha   90.00
_cell.angle_beta   90.00
_cell.angle_gamma   90.00
#
_symmetry.space_group_name_H-M   'P 1'
#
loop_
_entity.id
_entity.type
_entity.pdbx_description
1 polymer ?
#
loop_
_entity_poly.entity_id
_entity_poly.type
_entity_poly.pdbx_seq_one_letter_code
_entity_poly.pdbx_strand_id
1 'polypeptide(L)'
;MRARLRPQAPSKNRPYTVATPASHPRPLASPISQGHATHQLVLRVGRDPLNAAPPSSISRRLDDMLSMPFSSRIINYEPPRGFIVPKFSTYDGSSDPFDHIMHYRQLMTLDIGNDMLLCKVFPANLQGQAFSWFHRLPMNLVDNFRDLSEVFVGQYLCSARHKQNISTLQNIKMQENETLREFVK
;
A
#
# COMPACT_ATOMS: atom_id res chain seq x y z
N MET A 1 -36.81 -16.71 -49.38
CA MET A 1 -37.78 -17.57 -48.71
C MET A 1 -37.63 -17.42 -47.18
N ARG A 2 -38.74 -17.14 -46.56
CA ARG A 2 -38.88 -16.87 -45.12
C ARG A 2 -38.85 -18.18 -44.33
N ALA A 3 -38.27 -18.18 -43.12
CA ALA A 3 -38.88 -18.86 -41.96
C ALA A 3 -38.35 -18.27 -40.67
N ARG A 4 -39.21 -17.56 -39.97
CA ARG A 4 -39.14 -17.21 -38.57
C ARG A 4 -39.53 -18.44 -37.74
N LEU A 5 -38.93 -18.64 -36.61
CA LEU A 5 -39.56 -19.34 -35.51
C LEU A 5 -39.19 -18.68 -34.17
N ARG A 6 -40.23 -18.55 -33.39
CA ARG A 6 -40.49 -17.71 -32.22
C ARG A 6 -40.19 -18.45 -30.90
N PRO A 7 -40.12 -17.72 -29.75
CA PRO A 7 -39.66 -18.23 -28.46
C PRO A 7 -40.77 -18.90 -27.64
N GLN A 8 -40.38 -19.75 -26.71
CA GLN A 8 -41.28 -20.24 -25.65
C GLN A 8 -40.71 -19.92 -24.26
N ALA A 9 -41.53 -19.29 -23.45
CA ALA A 9 -41.41 -19.08 -22.02
C ALA A 9 -42.42 -19.98 -21.27
N PRO A 10 -42.67 -19.90 -19.95
CA PRO A 10 -42.03 -20.68 -18.90
C PRO A 10 -43.10 -21.58 -18.19
N SER A 11 -42.70 -22.51 -17.36
CA SER A 11 -43.62 -23.22 -16.49
C SER A 11 -43.17 -23.14 -15.01
N LYS A 12 -44.08 -22.57 -14.25
CA LYS A 12 -44.15 -22.58 -12.77
C LYS A 12 -44.51 -23.99 -12.27
N ASN A 13 -43.97 -24.40 -11.13
CA ASN A 13 -44.75 -25.00 -10.05
C ASN A 13 -43.90 -25.11 -8.77
N ARG A 14 -44.40 -24.42 -7.75
CA ARG A 14 -44.19 -24.73 -6.33
C ARG A 14 -45.25 -25.76 -5.90
N PRO A 15 -45.06 -26.52 -4.80
CA PRO A 15 -45.71 -26.07 -3.56
C PRO A 15 -44.95 -26.28 -2.26
N TYR A 16 -45.43 -25.58 -1.26
CA TYR A 16 -45.16 -25.50 0.15
C TYR A 16 -45.39 -26.79 0.96
N THR A 17 -44.70 -26.90 2.10
CA THR A 17 -45.26 -27.33 3.43
C THR A 17 -44.20 -26.97 4.48
N VAL A 18 -44.42 -26.12 5.37
CA VAL A 18 -45.11 -25.88 6.65
C VAL A 18 -44.73 -26.89 7.76
N ALA A 19 -44.25 -26.31 8.83
CA ALA A 19 -44.49 -26.49 10.25
C ALA A 19 -43.37 -26.96 11.18
N THR A 20 -43.06 -26.10 12.09
CA THR A 20 -42.51 -26.13 13.46
C THR A 20 -43.34 -27.01 14.43
N PRO A 21 -43.05 -27.11 15.75
CA PRO A 21 -41.92 -26.84 16.61
C PRO A 21 -41.67 -27.84 17.79
N ALA A 22 -40.87 -27.39 18.77
CA ALA A 22 -40.78 -27.88 20.16
C ALA A 22 -39.72 -28.95 20.43
N SER A 23 -38.91 -28.97 21.48
CA SER A 23 -38.86 -28.33 22.80
C SER A 23 -37.56 -28.75 23.49
N HIS A 24 -37.05 -27.88 24.36
CA HIS A 24 -35.98 -28.19 25.33
C HIS A 24 -36.36 -29.29 26.33
N PRO A 25 -35.39 -29.96 27.05
CA PRO A 25 -34.81 -29.32 28.22
C PRO A 25 -33.31 -29.63 28.50
N ARG A 26 -32.72 -28.74 29.27
CA ARG A 26 -31.51 -28.96 30.10
C ARG A 26 -31.84 -29.90 31.27
N PRO A 27 -30.84 -30.65 31.84
CA PRO A 27 -30.17 -30.16 33.03
C PRO A 27 -28.70 -30.62 33.27
N LEU A 28 -28.03 -29.79 33.97
CA LEU A 28 -27.22 -29.93 35.19
C LEU A 28 -25.98 -30.87 35.28
N ALA A 29 -24.94 -30.20 35.80
CA ALA A 29 -23.97 -30.62 36.85
C ALA A 29 -22.62 -31.22 36.42
N SER A 30 -21.62 -30.47 36.88
CA SER A 30 -20.19 -30.79 36.99
C SER A 30 -19.91 -32.05 37.84
N PRO A 31 -18.70 -32.64 37.77
CA PRO A 31 -17.76 -32.32 38.83
C PRO A 31 -16.31 -32.10 38.44
N ILE A 32 -15.67 -31.37 39.30
CA ILE A 32 -14.29 -31.08 39.57
C ILE A 32 -13.37 -32.31 39.44
N SER A 33 -12.22 -32.13 38.75
CA SER A 33 -11.04 -32.94 39.07
C SER A 33 -9.76 -32.11 38.92
N GLN A 34 -9.04 -32.10 40.00
CA GLN A 34 -7.78 -31.46 40.27
C GLN A 34 -6.62 -32.15 39.49
N GLY A 35 -5.61 -31.33 39.19
CA GLY A 35 -4.24 -31.83 39.31
C GLY A 35 -3.38 -31.75 38.07
N HIS A 36 -2.51 -30.82 37.98
CA HIS A 36 -1.06 -30.92 38.01
C HIS A 36 -0.44 -29.66 37.41
N ALA A 37 0.13 -28.89 38.31
CA ALA A 37 1.01 -27.79 37.99
C ALA A 37 2.32 -28.36 37.39
N THR A 38 2.57 -28.01 36.15
CA THR A 38 3.95 -28.14 35.60
C THR A 38 4.55 -26.74 35.59
N HIS A 39 5.45 -26.53 36.50
CA HIS A 39 6.31 -25.34 36.62
C HIS A 39 7.18 -25.26 35.36
N GLN A 40 6.86 -24.38 34.46
CA GLN A 40 7.79 -23.90 33.44
C GLN A 40 8.40 -22.61 33.92
N LEU A 41 9.63 -22.67 34.35
CA LEU A 41 10.52 -21.57 34.66
C LEU A 41 10.76 -20.76 33.34
N VAL A 42 10.02 -19.71 33.15
CA VAL A 42 10.34 -18.70 32.13
C VAL A 42 11.35 -17.75 32.75
N LEU A 43 12.58 -17.84 32.25
CA LEU A 43 13.66 -16.89 32.52
C LEU A 43 13.16 -15.48 32.22
N ARG A 44 12.88 -14.70 33.27
CA ARG A 44 12.66 -13.25 33.21
C ARG A 44 14.02 -12.61 32.91
N VAL A 45 14.27 -12.32 31.64
CA VAL A 45 15.24 -11.30 31.26
C VAL A 45 14.61 -9.95 31.59
N GLY A 46 15.19 -9.26 32.56
CA GLY A 46 14.76 -7.93 32.97
C GLY A 46 14.83 -6.96 31.79
N ARG A 47 13.67 -6.47 31.38
CA ARG A 47 13.51 -5.26 30.58
C ARG A 47 12.69 -4.28 31.42
N ASP A 48 13.24 -3.09 31.57
CA ASP A 48 12.58 -1.98 32.24
C ASP A 48 11.18 -1.76 31.66
N PRO A 49 10.12 -1.74 32.49
CA PRO A 49 8.74 -1.71 32.00
C PRO A 49 8.26 -0.32 31.56
N LEU A 50 9.12 0.69 31.54
CA LEU A 50 8.71 2.08 31.32
C LEU A 50 8.80 2.57 29.87
N ASN A 51 9.31 1.76 28.91
CA ASN A 51 9.47 2.24 27.52
C ASN A 51 9.15 1.18 26.44
N ALA A 52 8.44 0.13 26.76
CA ALA A 52 7.99 -0.86 25.78
C ALA A 52 6.60 -0.49 25.26
N ALA A 53 6.51 -0.08 24.00
CA ALA A 53 5.22 0.01 23.31
C ALA A 53 4.46 -1.32 23.47
N PRO A 54 3.14 -1.31 23.67
CA PRO A 54 2.36 -2.54 23.87
C PRO A 54 2.55 -3.48 22.66
N PRO A 55 2.68 -4.81 22.91
CA PRO A 55 2.97 -5.79 21.84
C PRO A 55 2.00 -5.71 20.63
N SER A 56 0.77 -5.29 20.86
CA SER A 56 -0.22 -5.01 19.81
C SER A 56 0.17 -3.87 18.87
N SER A 57 0.90 -2.86 19.36
CA SER A 57 1.36 -1.73 18.52
C SER A 57 2.57 -2.11 17.68
N ILE A 58 3.44 -2.99 18.17
CA ILE A 58 4.58 -3.51 17.40
C ILE A 58 4.10 -4.41 16.28
N SER A 59 3.18 -5.34 16.57
CA SER A 59 2.61 -6.24 15.55
C SER A 59 1.92 -5.45 14.46
N ARG A 60 1.09 -4.47 14.81
CA ARG A 60 0.42 -3.61 13.82
C ARG A 60 1.40 -2.85 12.94
N ARG A 61 2.47 -2.29 13.51
CA ARG A 61 3.52 -1.62 12.74
C ARG A 61 4.26 -2.58 11.81
N LEU A 62 4.49 -3.81 12.24
CA LEU A 62 5.09 -4.85 11.39
C LEU A 62 4.15 -5.24 10.26
N ASP A 63 2.86 -5.42 10.53
CA ASP A 63 1.86 -5.73 9.52
C ASP A 63 1.77 -4.61 8.48
N ASP A 64 1.76 -3.34 8.93
CA ASP A 64 1.79 -2.18 8.04
C ASP A 64 3.07 -2.12 7.18
N MET A 65 4.23 -2.44 7.78
CA MET A 65 5.51 -2.44 7.05
C MET A 65 5.68 -3.63 6.09
N LEU A 66 5.03 -4.75 6.38
CA LEU A 66 5.07 -5.96 5.55
C LEU A 66 3.96 -5.96 4.50
N SER A 67 2.98 -5.04 4.62
CA SER A 67 1.92 -4.90 3.63
C SER A 67 2.48 -4.30 2.34
N MET A 68 1.96 -4.80 1.21
CA MET A 68 2.29 -4.26 -0.12
C MET A 68 1.05 -3.64 -0.73
N PRO A 69 1.15 -2.46 -1.36
CA PRO A 69 0.00 -1.79 -1.97
C PRO A 69 -0.48 -2.47 -3.25
N PHE A 70 0.16 -3.53 -3.67
CA PHE A 70 -0.09 -4.22 -4.92
C PHE A 70 -1.24 -5.22 -4.84
N SER A 71 -1.98 -5.35 -5.94
CA SER A 71 -2.93 -6.44 -6.12
C SER A 71 -2.24 -7.80 -6.18
N SER A 72 -3.00 -8.87 -5.93
CA SER A 72 -2.50 -10.25 -5.99
C SER A 72 -1.85 -10.59 -7.34
N ARG A 73 -2.28 -9.97 -8.44
CA ARG A 73 -1.70 -10.18 -9.77
C ARG A 73 -0.24 -9.72 -9.82
N ILE A 74 0.05 -8.54 -9.24
CA ILE A 74 1.40 -8.00 -9.19
C ILE A 74 2.24 -8.78 -8.18
N ILE A 75 1.69 -9.09 -7.00
CA ILE A 75 2.41 -9.81 -5.95
C ILE A 75 2.89 -11.19 -6.45
N ASN A 76 2.02 -11.93 -7.14
CA ASN A 76 2.31 -13.28 -7.61
C ASN A 76 3.03 -13.33 -8.98
N TYR A 77 3.27 -12.17 -9.61
CA TYR A 77 3.99 -12.11 -10.88
C TYR A 77 5.46 -12.54 -10.68
N GLU A 78 5.94 -13.46 -11.50
CA GLU A 78 7.34 -13.87 -11.53
C GLU A 78 8.09 -13.14 -12.64
N PRO A 79 9.18 -12.42 -12.32
CA PRO A 79 9.99 -11.77 -13.35
C PRO A 79 10.59 -12.78 -14.36
N PRO A 80 10.83 -12.34 -15.58
CA PRO A 80 11.49 -13.18 -16.60
C PRO A 80 12.84 -13.72 -16.10
N ARG A 81 13.19 -14.94 -16.53
CA ARG A 81 14.50 -15.53 -16.20
C ARG A 81 15.62 -14.64 -16.75
N GLY A 82 16.57 -14.32 -15.90
CA GLY A 82 17.70 -13.45 -16.28
C GLY A 82 17.40 -11.96 -16.21
N PHE A 83 16.22 -11.54 -15.76
CA PHE A 83 15.94 -10.12 -15.54
C PHE A 83 16.89 -9.56 -14.48
N ILE A 84 17.54 -8.46 -14.82
CA ILE A 84 18.45 -7.72 -13.90
C ILE A 84 17.82 -6.35 -13.67
N VAL A 85 17.63 -6.00 -12.39
CA VAL A 85 17.13 -4.68 -12.02
C VAL A 85 18.15 -3.61 -12.45
N PRO A 86 17.75 -2.63 -13.28
CA PRO A 86 18.63 -1.54 -13.68
C PRO A 86 19.10 -0.71 -12.47
N LYS A 87 20.24 -0.05 -12.61
CA LYS A 87 20.64 0.96 -11.62
C LYS A 87 19.83 2.23 -11.83
N PHE A 88 19.03 2.58 -10.83
CA PHE A 88 18.22 3.79 -10.84
C PHE A 88 18.87 4.91 -10.05
N SER A 89 18.60 6.15 -10.48
CA SER A 89 18.71 7.31 -9.58
C SER A 89 17.56 7.27 -8.63
N THR A 90 17.84 7.25 -7.33
CA THR A 90 16.81 7.13 -6.30
C THR A 90 16.06 8.44 -6.08
N TYR A 91 14.75 8.35 -5.88
CA TYR A 91 13.86 9.48 -5.63
C TYR A 91 13.56 9.61 -4.14
N ASP A 92 13.80 10.80 -3.59
CA ASP A 92 13.58 11.12 -2.18
C ASP A 92 12.35 12.01 -1.90
N GLY A 93 11.68 12.47 -2.96
CA GLY A 93 10.55 13.40 -2.88
C GLY A 93 10.91 14.87 -3.15
N SER A 94 12.15 15.18 -3.56
CA SER A 94 12.61 16.56 -3.76
C SER A 94 12.52 17.05 -5.20
N SER A 95 12.66 16.17 -6.18
CA SER A 95 12.64 16.47 -7.61
C SER A 95 11.23 16.39 -8.21
N ASP A 96 11.09 16.68 -9.50
CA ASP A 96 9.82 16.56 -10.21
C ASP A 96 9.41 15.08 -10.33
N PRO A 97 8.20 14.72 -9.86
CA PRO A 97 7.74 13.34 -9.94
C PRO A 97 7.45 12.88 -11.38
N PHE A 98 7.09 13.77 -12.30
CA PHE A 98 6.89 13.41 -13.70
C PHE A 98 8.21 13.04 -14.37
N ASP A 99 9.25 13.83 -14.16
CA ASP A 99 10.58 13.54 -14.67
C ASP A 99 11.10 12.20 -14.14
N HIS A 100 10.84 11.92 -12.86
CA HIS A 100 11.21 10.64 -12.27
C HIS A 100 10.50 9.44 -12.94
N ILE A 101 9.18 9.51 -13.15
CA ILE A 101 8.41 8.48 -13.86
C ILE A 101 8.93 8.30 -15.29
N MET A 102 9.20 9.40 -16.01
CA MET A 102 9.72 9.33 -17.37
C MET A 102 11.09 8.65 -17.41
N HIS A 103 11.98 9.04 -16.52
CA HIS A 103 13.32 8.44 -16.43
C HIS A 103 13.25 6.95 -16.06
N TYR A 104 12.41 6.59 -15.09
CA TYR A 104 12.16 5.19 -14.74
C TYR A 104 11.70 4.37 -15.95
N ARG A 105 10.67 4.84 -16.67
CA ARG A 105 10.17 4.17 -17.88
C ARG A 105 11.23 4.05 -18.96
N GLN A 106 12.09 5.03 -19.13
CA GLN A 106 13.19 4.99 -20.08
C GLN A 106 14.19 3.89 -19.74
N LEU A 107 14.54 3.72 -18.48
CA LEU A 107 15.45 2.64 -18.04
C LEU A 107 14.80 1.26 -18.17
N MET A 108 13.47 1.17 -18.05
CA MET A 108 12.68 -0.06 -18.21
C MET A 108 12.15 -0.26 -19.63
N THR A 109 12.75 0.38 -20.64
CA THR A 109 12.22 0.39 -22.02
C THR A 109 12.05 -1.00 -22.61
N LEU A 110 12.94 -1.95 -22.30
CA LEU A 110 12.87 -3.32 -22.82
C LEU A 110 11.66 -4.10 -22.30
N ASP A 111 11.15 -3.71 -21.13
CA ASP A 111 10.02 -4.35 -20.47
C ASP A 111 8.82 -3.41 -20.31
N ILE A 112 8.75 -2.33 -21.10
CA ILE A 112 7.76 -1.25 -20.94
C ILE A 112 6.31 -1.70 -21.06
N GLY A 113 6.04 -2.80 -21.75
CA GLY A 113 4.72 -3.41 -21.87
C GLY A 113 4.35 -4.31 -20.70
N ASN A 114 5.23 -4.48 -19.72
CA ASN A 114 5.03 -5.39 -18.59
C ASN A 114 4.71 -4.62 -17.32
N ASP A 115 3.47 -4.23 -17.14
CA ASP A 115 2.99 -3.44 -16.00
C ASP A 115 3.32 -4.05 -14.66
N MET A 116 3.23 -5.38 -14.53
CA MET A 116 3.50 -6.08 -13.27
C MET A 116 4.98 -5.99 -12.89
N LEU A 117 5.86 -6.12 -13.88
CA LEU A 117 7.30 -5.96 -13.65
C LEU A 117 7.64 -4.51 -13.30
N LEU A 118 7.06 -3.54 -14.03
CA LEU A 118 7.23 -2.13 -13.73
C LEU A 118 6.80 -1.81 -12.29
N CYS A 119 5.66 -2.31 -11.85
CA CYS A 119 5.21 -2.11 -10.47
C CYS A 119 6.16 -2.74 -9.44
N LYS A 120 6.59 -3.98 -9.66
CA LYS A 120 7.47 -4.69 -8.71
C LYS A 120 8.85 -4.05 -8.56
N VAL A 121 9.37 -3.47 -9.62
CA VAL A 121 10.71 -2.87 -9.62
C VAL A 121 10.67 -1.43 -9.11
N PHE A 122 9.56 -0.72 -9.24
CA PHE A 122 9.44 0.69 -8.89
C PHE A 122 9.90 1.04 -7.46
N PRO A 123 9.59 0.27 -6.40
CA PRO A 123 10.06 0.60 -5.04
C PRO A 123 11.58 0.62 -4.89
N ALA A 124 12.32 -0.09 -5.74
CA ALA A 124 13.78 -0.12 -5.71
C ALA A 124 14.42 1.22 -6.10
N ASN A 125 13.68 2.12 -6.74
CA ASN A 125 14.14 3.47 -7.09
C ASN A 125 13.69 4.57 -6.12
N LEU A 126 13.08 4.20 -4.98
CA LEU A 126 12.63 5.12 -3.94
C LEU A 126 13.58 5.09 -2.75
N GLN A 127 13.76 6.24 -2.10
CA GLN A 127 14.54 6.36 -0.87
C GLN A 127 13.90 7.35 0.12
N GLY A 128 14.31 7.29 1.37
CA GLY A 128 13.91 8.24 2.40
C GLY A 128 12.40 8.36 2.57
N GLN A 129 11.88 9.58 2.42
CA GLN A 129 10.45 9.85 2.58
C GLN A 129 9.60 9.18 1.49
N ALA A 130 10.11 9.06 0.27
CA ALA A 130 9.39 8.42 -0.82
C ALA A 130 9.22 6.91 -0.59
N PHE A 131 10.24 6.25 -0.10
CA PHE A 131 10.17 4.86 0.31
C PHE A 131 9.19 4.65 1.48
N SER A 132 9.25 5.51 2.50
CA SER A 132 8.33 5.45 3.65
C SER A 132 6.88 5.72 3.26
N TRP A 133 6.64 6.62 2.28
CA TRP A 133 5.32 6.87 1.73
C TRP A 133 4.75 5.62 1.04
N PHE A 134 5.55 4.95 0.21
CA PHE A 134 5.14 3.75 -0.52
C PHE A 134 4.64 2.66 0.43
N HIS A 135 5.33 2.42 1.54
CA HIS A 135 4.94 1.42 2.54
C HIS A 135 3.71 1.80 3.39
N ARG A 136 3.22 3.03 3.28
CA ARG A 136 1.97 3.47 3.94
C ARG A 136 0.76 3.44 3.02
N LEU A 137 0.94 3.08 1.77
CA LEU A 137 -0.18 2.93 0.84
C LEU A 137 -1.08 1.77 1.27
N PRO A 138 -2.40 1.90 1.12
CA PRO A 138 -3.33 0.82 1.40
C PRO A 138 -3.05 -0.43 0.55
N MET A 139 -3.29 -1.60 1.11
CA MET A 139 -3.22 -2.86 0.36
C MET A 139 -4.19 -2.85 -0.82
N ASN A 140 -3.78 -3.51 -1.91
CA ASN A 140 -4.58 -3.63 -3.16
C ASN A 140 -4.96 -2.29 -3.81
N LEU A 141 -4.23 -1.21 -3.53
CA LEU A 141 -4.46 0.10 -4.16
C LEU A 141 -4.00 0.12 -5.62
N VAL A 142 -3.00 -0.67 -5.97
CA VAL A 142 -2.31 -0.63 -7.26
C VAL A 142 -2.55 -1.92 -8.03
N ASP A 143 -3.20 -1.83 -9.20
CA ASP A 143 -3.46 -2.93 -10.11
C ASP A 143 -2.55 -2.93 -11.36
N ASN A 144 -1.98 -1.78 -11.69
CA ASN A 144 -1.13 -1.58 -12.87
C ASN A 144 -0.16 -0.41 -12.64
N PHE A 145 0.77 -0.22 -13.58
CA PHE A 145 1.78 0.84 -13.46
C PHE A 145 1.19 2.26 -13.59
N ARG A 146 0.07 2.40 -14.28
CA ARG A 146 -0.63 3.69 -14.38
C ARG A 146 -1.18 4.13 -13.02
N ASP A 147 -1.88 3.24 -12.31
CA ASP A 147 -2.40 3.53 -10.97
C ASP A 147 -1.28 3.94 -10.02
N LEU A 148 -0.16 3.19 -10.04
CA LEU A 148 1.03 3.53 -9.24
C LEU A 148 1.56 4.92 -9.58
N SER A 149 1.67 5.25 -10.87
CA SER A 149 2.16 6.54 -11.34
C SER A 149 1.25 7.69 -10.94
N GLU A 150 -0.08 7.51 -11.04
CA GLU A 150 -1.07 8.52 -10.65
C GLU A 150 -1.01 8.83 -9.14
N VAL A 151 -0.94 7.80 -8.30
CA VAL A 151 -0.83 7.95 -6.84
C VAL A 151 0.51 8.60 -6.46
N PHE A 152 1.61 8.20 -7.11
CA PHE A 152 2.93 8.77 -6.89
C PHE A 152 3.00 10.25 -7.29
N VAL A 153 2.58 10.58 -8.49
CA VAL A 153 2.58 11.97 -8.97
C VAL A 153 1.64 12.82 -8.12
N GLY A 154 0.46 12.33 -7.79
CA GLY A 154 -0.50 13.04 -6.92
C GLY A 154 0.10 13.42 -5.58
N GLN A 155 0.89 12.51 -4.97
CA GLN A 155 1.57 12.76 -3.70
C GLN A 155 2.63 13.86 -3.80
N TYR A 156 3.46 13.83 -4.83
CA TYR A 156 4.66 14.68 -4.89
C TYR A 156 4.49 15.97 -5.70
N LEU A 157 3.47 16.05 -6.56
CA LEU A 157 3.20 17.24 -7.35
C LEU A 157 2.92 18.48 -6.48
N CYS A 158 2.13 18.32 -5.42
CA CYS A 158 1.83 19.41 -4.49
C CYS A 158 3.08 19.84 -3.71
N SER A 159 3.92 18.89 -3.33
CA SER A 159 5.17 19.15 -2.60
C SER A 159 6.20 19.88 -3.46
N ALA A 160 6.34 19.51 -4.72
CA ALA A 160 7.23 20.18 -5.68
C ALA A 160 6.80 21.64 -5.94
N ARG A 161 5.51 21.88 -6.16
CA ARG A 161 4.96 23.24 -6.33
C ARG A 161 5.17 24.11 -5.10
N HIS A 162 4.98 23.56 -3.91
CA HIS A 162 5.19 24.30 -2.67
C HIS A 162 6.65 24.73 -2.50
N LYS A 163 7.61 23.86 -2.80
CA LYS A 163 9.04 24.16 -2.76
C LYS A 163 9.41 25.24 -3.78
N GLN A 164 8.90 25.18 -5.00
CA GLN A 164 9.13 26.21 -6.03
C GLN A 164 8.61 27.58 -5.57
N ASN A 165 7.41 27.65 -5.03
CA ASN A 165 6.84 28.89 -4.52
C ASN A 165 7.66 29.50 -3.38
N ILE A 166 8.14 28.69 -2.43
CA ILE A 166 9.01 29.16 -1.34
C ILE A 166 10.34 29.70 -1.89
N SER A 167 10.99 28.98 -2.82
CA SER A 167 12.23 29.41 -3.43
C SER A 167 12.07 30.72 -4.20
N THR A 168 10.96 30.88 -4.92
CA THR A 168 10.63 32.14 -5.63
C THR A 168 10.45 33.29 -4.66
N LEU A 169 9.71 33.09 -3.55
CA LEU A 169 9.50 34.11 -2.53
C LEU A 169 10.79 34.48 -1.79
N GLN A 170 11.68 33.49 -1.55
CA GLN A 170 12.99 33.75 -0.94
C GLN A 170 13.89 34.59 -1.88
N ASN A 171 13.90 34.28 -3.19
CA ASN A 171 14.65 35.04 -4.18
C ASN A 171 14.16 36.48 -4.31
N ILE A 172 12.84 36.71 -4.28
CA ILE A 172 12.24 38.06 -4.29
C ILE A 172 12.68 38.83 -3.04
N LYS A 173 12.62 38.23 -1.85
CA LYS A 173 13.10 38.87 -0.61
C LYS A 173 14.58 39.22 -0.63
N MET A 174 15.41 38.38 -1.25
CA MET A 174 16.85 38.66 -1.39
C MET A 174 17.09 39.84 -2.32
N GLN A 175 16.38 39.93 -3.44
CA GLN A 175 16.50 41.06 -4.36
C GLN A 175 16.03 42.38 -3.74
N GLU A 176 14.94 42.40 -2.96
CA GLU A 176 14.50 43.61 -2.23
C GLU A 176 15.52 44.08 -1.18
N ASN A 177 16.16 43.15 -0.49
CA ASN A 177 17.18 43.49 0.50
C ASN A 177 18.51 43.99 -0.14
N GLU A 178 18.84 43.56 -1.34
CA GLU A 178 19.99 44.08 -2.08
C GLU A 178 19.74 45.50 -2.59
N THR A 179 18.56 45.78 -3.12
CA THR A 179 18.15 47.13 -3.57
C THR A 179 18.13 48.13 -2.40
N LEU A 180 17.73 47.74 -1.21
CA LEU A 180 17.74 48.59 0.00
C LEU A 180 19.17 48.92 0.49
N ARG A 181 20.14 48.04 0.29
CA ARG A 181 21.55 48.28 0.65
C ARG A 181 22.27 49.21 -0.30
N GLU A 182 21.87 49.29 -1.55
CA GLU A 182 22.41 50.27 -2.51
C GLU A 182 21.87 51.68 -2.30
N PHE A 183 20.72 51.85 -1.69
CA PHE A 183 20.08 53.16 -1.43
C PHE A 183 20.59 53.84 -0.16
N VAL A 184 21.40 53.18 0.68
CA VAL A 184 21.90 53.69 1.98
C VAL A 184 23.40 54.02 1.90
N LYS A 185 23.95 54.29 0.71
CA LYS A 185 25.29 54.84 0.54
C LYS A 185 25.16 56.35 0.15
#